data_c205d5e922eaf5e6bb2da92d3a3dbd86
#
_entry.id   c205d5e922eaf5e6bb2da92d3a3dbd86
#
_cell.length_a   1.000
_cell.length_b   1.000
_cell.length_c   1.000
_cell.angle_alpha   90.00
_cell.angle_beta   90.00
_cell.angle_gamma   90.00
#
_symmetry.space_group_name_H-M   'P 1'
#
loop_
_entity.id
_entity.type
_entity.pdbx_description
1 polymer ?
#
loop_
_entity_poly.entity_id
_entity_poly.type
_entity_poly.pdbx_seq_one_letter_code
_entity_poly.pdbx_strand_id
1 'polypeptide(L)'
;MRRPFARALSTAIFLTDSNDKRAVEEVLSRKGISYESKLKSHPQWILSRVRRYVPLPEILFSQVAAVMKTYGPLKDATSGKPLFNGKCWDAVKNLLEHLQNEYYSDPPDVPLFYENGTDRNGLKLYRCCHGTNDVEGGIHQNLIHYFKSFNVSLHCTINMILAYCVWHNMQVSCVR
;
A
#
# COMPACT_ATOMS: atom_id res chain seq x y z
N MET A 1 5.51 -21.90 -2.99
CA MET A 1 6.38 -20.82 -3.52
C MET A 1 5.73 -19.45 -3.63
N ARG A 2 4.44 -19.30 -4.02
CA ARG A 2 3.79 -17.99 -4.19
C ARG A 2 3.86 -17.06 -2.98
N ARG A 3 3.61 -17.56 -1.76
CA ARG A 3 3.63 -16.74 -0.53
C ARG A 3 5.02 -16.15 -0.17
N PRO A 4 6.12 -16.92 -0.21
CA PRO A 4 7.46 -16.36 0.01
C PRO A 4 7.85 -15.31 -1.03
N PHE A 5 7.56 -15.55 -2.32
CA PHE A 5 7.77 -14.59 -3.39
C PHE A 5 7.02 -13.27 -3.14
N ALA A 6 5.72 -13.33 -2.84
CA ALA A 6 4.92 -12.15 -2.59
C ALA A 6 5.44 -11.33 -1.39
N ARG A 7 5.92 -11.99 -0.33
CA ARG A 7 6.56 -11.31 0.81
C ARG A 7 7.87 -10.65 0.42
N ALA A 8 8.74 -11.36 -0.29
CA ALA A 8 10.02 -10.83 -0.76
C ALA A 8 9.80 -9.60 -1.66
N LEU A 9 8.84 -9.69 -2.58
CA LEU A 9 8.47 -8.58 -3.45
C LEU A 9 7.92 -7.38 -2.67
N SER A 10 7.02 -7.62 -1.73
CA SER A 10 6.49 -6.54 -0.87
C SER A 10 7.58 -5.87 -0.06
N THR A 11 8.56 -6.63 0.46
CA THR A 11 9.72 -6.07 1.19
C THR A 11 10.66 -5.31 0.28
N ALA A 12 10.80 -5.72 -0.98
CA ALA A 12 11.62 -5.03 -1.97
C ALA A 12 11.00 -3.71 -2.46
N ILE A 13 9.66 -3.64 -2.50
CA ILE A 13 8.93 -2.44 -2.92
C ILE A 13 8.82 -1.42 -1.77
N PHE A 14 8.50 -1.88 -0.56
CA PHE A 14 8.22 -1.01 0.57
C PHE A 14 9.32 -1.05 1.61
N LEU A 15 10.11 0.01 1.66
CA LEU A 15 11.07 0.21 2.74
C LEU A 15 10.39 0.77 3.98
N THR A 16 10.78 0.28 5.14
CA THR A 16 10.27 0.77 6.43
C THR A 16 11.12 1.93 6.94
N ASP A 17 10.48 2.94 7.52
CA ASP A 17 11.17 3.99 8.23
C ASP A 17 11.93 3.42 9.43
N SER A 18 13.25 3.66 9.45
CA SER A 18 14.16 3.07 10.45
C SER A 18 13.91 3.61 11.87
N ASN A 19 13.48 4.86 12.00
CA ASN A 19 13.23 5.48 13.30
C ASN A 19 11.92 4.95 13.89
N ASP A 20 10.86 4.87 13.08
CA ASP A 20 9.59 4.30 13.50
C ASP A 20 9.76 2.83 13.89
N LYS A 21 10.50 2.06 13.09
CA LYS A 21 10.78 0.66 13.36
C LYS A 21 11.52 0.49 14.68
N ARG A 22 12.57 1.27 14.92
CA ARG A 22 13.35 1.23 16.18
C ARG A 22 12.49 1.55 17.39
N ALA A 23 11.65 2.59 17.33
CA ALA A 23 10.74 2.95 18.40
C ALA A 23 9.76 1.81 18.73
N VAL A 24 9.22 1.15 17.70
CA VAL A 24 8.33 -0.01 17.88
C VAL A 24 9.09 -1.20 18.47
N GLU A 25 10.29 -1.50 18.00
CA GLU A 25 11.14 -2.58 18.51
C GLU A 25 11.47 -2.39 20.00
N GLU A 26 11.76 -1.16 20.42
CA GLU A 26 12.02 -0.82 21.81
C GLU A 26 10.80 -1.12 22.71
N VAL A 27 9.61 -0.69 22.30
CA VAL A 27 8.37 -0.97 23.04
C VAL A 27 8.05 -2.46 23.10
N LEU A 28 8.25 -3.18 21.99
CA LEU A 28 8.01 -4.63 21.94
C LEU A 28 9.02 -5.40 22.80
N SER A 29 10.30 -4.98 22.80
CA SER A 29 11.35 -5.59 23.61
C SER A 29 11.04 -5.53 25.11
N ARG A 30 10.50 -4.40 25.59
CA ARG A 30 10.04 -4.26 26.99
C ARG A 30 8.93 -5.27 27.36
N LYS A 31 8.21 -5.78 26.37
CA LYS A 31 7.14 -6.79 26.51
C LYS A 31 7.59 -8.21 26.19
N GLY A 32 8.87 -8.41 25.87
CA GLY A 32 9.41 -9.73 25.48
C GLY A 32 8.89 -10.24 24.13
N ILE A 33 8.40 -9.36 23.24
CA ILE A 33 7.83 -9.73 21.95
C ILE A 33 8.79 -9.29 20.84
N SER A 34 9.12 -10.19 19.91
CA SER A 34 9.90 -9.79 18.73
C SER A 34 9.05 -9.06 17.70
N TYR A 35 9.66 -8.10 17.00
CA TYR A 35 9.01 -7.34 15.91
C TYR A 35 8.40 -8.28 14.86
N GLU A 36 9.15 -9.28 14.43
CA GLU A 36 8.70 -10.23 13.41
C GLU A 36 7.52 -11.10 13.85
N SER A 37 7.51 -11.52 15.12
CA SER A 37 6.37 -12.24 15.71
C SER A 37 5.13 -11.36 15.72
N LYS A 38 5.27 -10.09 16.11
CA LYS A 38 4.17 -9.13 16.11
C LYS A 38 3.68 -8.81 14.70
N LEU A 39 4.58 -8.68 13.74
CA LEU A 39 4.23 -8.46 12.32
C LEU A 39 3.46 -9.65 11.73
N LYS A 40 3.79 -10.88 12.12
CA LYS A 40 3.05 -12.09 11.67
C LYS A 40 1.67 -12.19 12.30
N SER A 41 1.54 -11.92 13.59
CA SER A 41 0.29 -12.11 14.34
C SER A 41 -0.68 -10.93 14.19
N HIS A 42 -0.15 -9.70 14.16
CA HIS A 42 -0.96 -8.46 14.12
C HIS A 42 -0.32 -7.44 13.17
N PRO A 43 -0.33 -7.68 11.85
CA PRO A 43 0.32 -6.80 10.88
C PRO A 43 -0.22 -5.37 10.92
N GLN A 44 -1.51 -5.17 11.08
CA GLN A 44 -2.13 -3.84 11.13
C GLN A 44 -1.62 -3.00 12.31
N TRP A 45 -1.31 -3.64 13.44
CA TRP A 45 -0.74 -2.95 14.58
C TRP A 45 0.64 -2.35 14.25
N ILE A 46 1.47 -3.06 13.49
CA ILE A 46 2.77 -2.56 13.00
C ILE A 46 2.54 -1.48 11.93
N LEU A 47 1.69 -1.76 10.93
CA LEU A 47 1.47 -0.89 9.78
C LEU A 47 0.89 0.48 10.13
N SER A 48 0.18 0.58 11.26
CA SER A 48 -0.31 1.86 11.76
C SER A 48 0.74 2.67 12.54
N ARG A 49 1.93 2.12 12.80
CA ARG A 49 2.98 2.74 13.63
C ARG A 49 4.32 2.89 12.92
N VAL A 50 4.51 2.17 11.85
CA VAL A 50 5.75 2.18 11.05
C VAL A 50 5.40 2.61 9.65
N ARG A 51 5.88 3.79 9.26
CA ARG A 51 5.74 4.29 7.89
C ARG A 51 6.53 3.43 6.94
N ARG A 52 6.03 3.32 5.73
CA ARG A 52 6.69 2.64 4.62
C ARG A 52 6.66 3.54 3.41
N TYR A 53 7.71 3.51 2.64
CA TYR A 53 7.85 4.32 1.44
C TYR A 53 8.40 3.49 0.29
N VAL A 54 8.09 3.88 -0.92
CA VAL A 54 8.66 3.31 -2.14
C VAL A 54 9.92 4.11 -2.47
N PRO A 55 11.11 3.48 -2.47
CA PRO A 55 12.36 4.19 -2.65
C PRO A 55 12.53 4.74 -4.06
N LEU A 56 13.60 5.52 -4.25
CA LEU A 56 13.99 6.05 -5.55
C LEU A 56 14.18 4.93 -6.59
N PRO A 57 14.02 5.24 -7.89
CA PRO A 57 14.00 4.24 -8.96
C PRO A 57 15.20 3.31 -8.99
N GLU A 58 16.42 3.83 -8.75
CA GLU A 58 17.65 3.02 -8.79
C GLU A 58 17.65 1.92 -7.71
N ILE A 59 17.21 2.29 -6.50
CA ILE A 59 17.13 1.36 -5.37
C ILE A 59 15.99 0.36 -5.62
N LEU A 60 14.82 0.87 -6.00
CA LEU A 60 13.64 0.06 -6.27
C LEU A 60 13.90 -0.96 -7.38
N PHE A 61 14.47 -0.52 -8.49
CA PHE A 61 14.82 -1.38 -9.61
C PHE A 61 15.78 -2.50 -9.18
N SER A 62 16.85 -2.16 -8.47
CA SER A 62 17.86 -3.14 -8.05
C SER A 62 17.27 -4.20 -7.13
N GLN A 63 16.42 -3.80 -6.18
CA GLN A 63 15.78 -4.70 -5.22
C GLN A 63 14.74 -5.61 -5.89
N VAL A 64 13.87 -5.04 -6.72
CA VAL A 64 12.85 -5.82 -7.43
C VAL A 64 13.50 -6.78 -8.44
N ALA A 65 14.50 -6.32 -9.20
CA ALA A 65 15.24 -7.17 -10.13
C ALA A 65 15.90 -8.36 -9.42
N ALA A 66 16.48 -8.14 -8.23
CA ALA A 66 17.08 -9.22 -7.44
C ALA A 66 16.03 -10.27 -7.02
N VAL A 67 14.84 -9.83 -6.59
CA VAL A 67 13.73 -10.73 -6.25
C VAL A 67 13.28 -11.52 -7.48
N MET A 68 13.10 -10.87 -8.64
CA MET A 68 12.67 -11.54 -9.87
C MET A 68 13.69 -12.58 -10.32
N LYS A 69 14.99 -12.25 -10.29
CA LYS A 69 16.08 -13.18 -10.64
C LYS A 69 16.16 -14.37 -9.67
N THR A 70 15.91 -14.15 -8.39
CA THR A 70 15.98 -15.21 -7.37
C THR A 70 14.81 -16.17 -7.46
N TYR A 71 13.59 -15.66 -7.61
CA TYR A 71 12.37 -16.47 -7.54
C TYR A 71 11.89 -16.97 -8.90
N GLY A 72 12.11 -16.21 -9.98
CA GLY A 72 11.59 -16.54 -11.30
C GLY A 72 11.99 -17.91 -11.83
N PRO A 73 13.28 -18.30 -11.74
CA PRO A 73 13.75 -19.62 -12.22
C PRO A 73 13.34 -20.80 -11.33
N LEU A 74 12.88 -20.55 -10.08
CA LEU A 74 12.54 -21.63 -9.15
C LEU A 74 11.43 -22.51 -9.71
N LYS A 75 11.63 -23.82 -9.61
CA LYS A 75 10.65 -24.82 -10.06
C LYS A 75 9.83 -25.34 -8.90
N ASP A 76 8.58 -25.63 -9.18
CA ASP A 76 7.71 -26.33 -8.23
C ASP A 76 8.16 -27.78 -8.06
N ALA A 77 8.30 -28.22 -6.82
CA ALA A 77 8.81 -29.54 -6.49
C ALA A 77 7.93 -30.68 -7.01
N THR A 78 6.62 -30.44 -7.13
CA THR A 78 5.65 -31.45 -7.54
C THR A 78 5.47 -31.51 -9.06
N SER A 79 5.34 -30.34 -9.71
CA SER A 79 5.03 -30.25 -11.13
C SER A 79 6.25 -30.00 -12.02
N GLY A 80 7.41 -29.67 -11.45
CA GLY A 80 8.63 -29.31 -12.16
C GLY A 80 8.54 -28.00 -12.96
N LYS A 81 7.38 -27.36 -12.97
CA LYS A 81 7.16 -26.12 -13.72
C LYS A 81 7.83 -24.93 -13.05
N PRO A 82 8.46 -24.03 -13.81
CA PRO A 82 9.04 -22.81 -13.26
C PRO A 82 7.95 -21.88 -12.70
N LEU A 83 8.31 -21.08 -11.72
CA LEU A 83 7.41 -20.08 -11.14
C LEU A 83 6.99 -19.05 -12.19
N PHE A 84 7.93 -18.63 -13.05
CA PHE A 84 7.67 -17.70 -14.15
C PHE A 84 7.75 -18.46 -15.49
N ASN A 85 6.70 -18.35 -16.29
CA ASN A 85 6.70 -18.75 -17.69
C ASN A 85 7.16 -17.57 -18.59
N GLY A 86 7.21 -17.78 -19.92
CA GLY A 86 7.62 -16.74 -20.87
C GLY A 86 6.83 -15.44 -20.72
N LYS A 87 5.49 -15.52 -20.66
CA LYS A 87 4.63 -14.34 -20.46
C LYS A 87 4.89 -13.61 -19.15
N CYS A 88 5.25 -14.33 -18.09
CA CYS A 88 5.63 -13.71 -16.82
C CYS A 88 6.95 -12.94 -16.97
N TRP A 89 7.92 -13.48 -17.71
CA TRP A 89 9.18 -12.77 -17.97
C TRP A 89 9.00 -11.52 -18.83
N ASP A 90 8.10 -11.56 -19.82
CA ASP A 90 7.72 -10.36 -20.58
C ASP A 90 7.11 -9.28 -19.68
N ALA A 91 6.21 -9.70 -18.78
CA ALA A 91 5.63 -8.78 -17.79
C ALA A 91 6.68 -8.21 -16.82
N VAL A 92 7.67 -9.03 -16.38
CA VAL A 92 8.79 -8.58 -15.54
C VAL A 92 9.63 -7.54 -16.28
N LYS A 93 9.93 -7.76 -17.57
CA LYS A 93 10.67 -6.79 -18.37
C LYS A 93 9.96 -5.43 -18.43
N ASN A 94 8.66 -5.44 -18.74
CA ASN A 94 7.86 -4.21 -18.76
C ASN A 94 7.80 -3.53 -17.39
N LEU A 95 7.63 -4.32 -16.31
CA LEU A 95 7.66 -3.79 -14.94
C LEU A 95 9.00 -3.09 -14.64
N LEU A 96 10.13 -3.73 -14.95
CA LEU A 96 11.44 -3.17 -14.70
C LEU A 96 11.70 -1.88 -15.49
N GLU A 97 11.20 -1.80 -16.72
CA GLU A 97 11.23 -0.58 -17.54
C GLU A 97 10.41 0.55 -16.88
N HIS A 98 9.21 0.23 -16.40
CA HIS A 98 8.36 1.21 -15.70
C HIS A 98 8.98 1.68 -14.37
N LEU A 99 9.72 0.81 -13.66
CA LEU A 99 10.43 1.20 -12.46
C LEU A 99 11.56 2.20 -12.74
N GLN A 100 12.25 2.08 -13.87
CA GLN A 100 13.28 3.03 -14.31
C GLN A 100 12.70 4.39 -14.69
N ASN A 101 11.45 4.44 -15.15
CA ASN A 101 10.75 5.66 -15.58
C ASN A 101 10.04 6.38 -14.41
N GLU A 102 10.38 6.12 -13.16
CA GLU A 102 9.89 6.79 -11.95
C GLU A 102 8.37 6.67 -11.67
N TYR A 103 7.65 5.79 -12.37
CA TYR A 103 6.19 5.68 -12.22
C TYR A 103 5.73 5.15 -10.85
N TYR A 104 6.60 4.57 -10.05
CA TYR A 104 6.23 3.90 -8.81
C TYR A 104 6.89 4.47 -7.54
N SER A 105 7.91 5.32 -7.70
CA SER A 105 8.60 5.94 -6.55
C SER A 105 7.73 6.98 -5.88
N ASP A 106 7.82 7.06 -4.57
CA ASP A 106 7.09 8.09 -3.83
C ASP A 106 7.64 9.48 -4.16
N PRO A 107 6.79 10.49 -4.41
CA PRO A 107 7.23 11.84 -4.64
C PRO A 107 7.87 12.42 -3.37
N PRO A 108 9.07 13.04 -3.46
CA PRO A 108 9.82 13.48 -2.28
C PRO A 108 9.12 14.59 -1.48
N ASP A 109 8.29 15.41 -2.15
CA ASP A 109 7.68 16.60 -1.54
C ASP A 109 6.22 16.42 -1.12
N VAL A 110 5.69 15.20 -1.22
CA VAL A 110 4.28 14.91 -0.88
C VAL A 110 4.21 14.08 0.39
N PRO A 111 3.59 14.59 1.47
CA PRO A 111 3.40 13.80 2.68
C PRO A 111 2.38 12.68 2.44
N LEU A 112 2.85 11.44 2.40
CA LEU A 112 2.02 10.25 2.16
C LEU A 112 1.49 9.61 3.45
N PHE A 113 1.87 10.17 4.60
CA PHE A 113 1.41 9.75 5.91
C PHE A 113 1.02 10.95 6.76
N TYR A 114 -0.12 10.87 7.41
CA TYR A 114 -0.57 11.84 8.41
C TYR A 114 -0.48 11.23 9.80
N GLU A 115 0.00 12.02 10.75
CA GLU A 115 0.01 11.64 12.16
C GLU A 115 -1.42 11.69 12.72
N ASN A 116 -1.88 10.55 13.25
CA ASN A 116 -3.24 10.36 13.78
C ASN A 116 -3.18 10.07 15.30
N GLY A 117 -2.40 10.87 16.01
CA GLY A 117 -2.24 10.78 17.47
C GLY A 117 -1.17 9.78 17.92
N THR A 118 -1.22 9.45 19.20
CA THR A 118 -0.24 8.60 19.88
C THR A 118 -0.94 7.51 20.66
N ASP A 119 -0.39 6.30 20.66
CA ASP A 119 -0.95 5.21 21.43
C ASP A 119 -0.55 5.26 22.93
N ARG A 120 -1.09 4.33 23.72
CA ARG A 120 -0.82 4.22 25.17
C ARG A 120 0.65 3.92 25.52
N ASN A 121 1.47 3.52 24.55
CA ASN A 121 2.89 3.23 24.73
C ASN A 121 3.77 4.40 24.27
N GLY A 122 3.19 5.53 23.87
CA GLY A 122 3.92 6.68 23.34
C GLY A 122 4.32 6.56 21.87
N LEU A 123 3.84 5.55 21.15
CA LEU A 123 4.12 5.38 19.72
C LEU A 123 3.17 6.22 18.88
N LYS A 124 3.71 6.95 17.91
CA LYS A 124 2.92 7.67 16.92
C LYS A 124 2.09 6.71 16.08
N LEU A 125 0.87 7.14 15.80
CA LEU A 125 -0.04 6.44 14.89
C LEU A 125 -0.08 7.20 13.56
N TYR A 126 0.00 6.47 12.48
CA TYR A 126 0.00 7.03 11.14
C TYR A 126 -1.18 6.53 10.32
N ARG A 127 -1.77 7.43 9.54
CA ARG A 127 -2.70 7.10 8.46
C ARG A 127 -1.97 7.24 7.13
N CYS A 128 -1.94 6.17 6.36
CA CYS A 128 -1.37 6.15 5.02
C CYS A 128 -2.35 6.73 4.00
N CYS A 129 -1.87 7.60 3.13
CA CYS A 129 -2.62 8.19 2.02
C CYS A 129 -2.08 7.76 0.65
N HIS A 130 -1.30 6.68 0.60
CA HIS A 130 -0.91 6.06 -0.66
C HIS A 130 -2.13 5.51 -1.40
N GLY A 131 -2.18 5.81 -2.68
CA GLY A 131 -3.17 5.24 -3.57
C GLY A 131 -4.55 5.88 -3.52
N THR A 132 -5.41 5.40 -4.38
CA THR A 132 -6.76 5.93 -4.64
C THR A 132 -7.84 5.27 -3.81
N ASN A 133 -7.49 4.40 -2.84
CA ASN A 133 -8.44 3.62 -2.05
C ASN A 133 -9.50 4.49 -1.35
N ASP A 134 -9.12 5.68 -0.86
CA ASP A 134 -10.06 6.61 -0.22
C ASP A 134 -11.02 7.23 -1.26
N VAL A 135 -10.58 7.39 -2.50
CA VAL A 135 -11.43 7.85 -3.61
C VAL A 135 -12.31 6.72 -4.13
N GLU A 136 -11.74 5.55 -4.36
CA GLU A 136 -12.47 4.39 -4.90
C GLU A 136 -13.42 3.77 -3.86
N GLY A 137 -12.95 3.55 -2.64
CA GLY A 137 -13.75 2.98 -1.55
C GLY A 137 -14.67 3.98 -0.86
N GLY A 138 -14.30 5.26 -0.84
CA GLY A 138 -15.10 6.33 -0.25
C GLY A 138 -16.02 7.00 -1.27
N ILE A 139 -15.46 7.86 -2.12
CA ILE A 139 -16.27 8.71 -3.02
C ILE A 139 -16.97 7.88 -4.10
N HIS A 140 -16.26 7.01 -4.79
CA HIS A 140 -16.80 6.23 -5.90
C HIS A 140 -17.91 5.27 -5.43
N GLN A 141 -17.67 4.50 -4.38
CA GLN A 141 -18.68 3.57 -3.83
C GLN A 141 -19.88 4.32 -3.27
N ASN A 142 -19.66 5.43 -2.57
CA ASN A 142 -20.75 6.24 -2.06
C ASN A 142 -21.58 6.88 -3.18
N LEU A 143 -20.93 7.32 -4.28
CA LEU A 143 -21.65 7.80 -5.47
C LEU A 143 -22.49 6.69 -6.09
N ILE A 144 -21.94 5.48 -6.29
CA ILE A 144 -22.70 4.35 -6.82
C ILE A 144 -23.92 4.05 -5.94
N HIS A 145 -23.74 4.02 -4.62
CA HIS A 145 -24.85 3.80 -3.67
C HIS A 145 -25.89 4.92 -3.68
N TYR A 146 -25.44 6.16 -3.87
CA TYR A 146 -26.35 7.31 -3.92
C TYR A 146 -27.17 7.34 -5.20
N PHE A 147 -26.58 6.99 -6.35
CA PHE A 147 -27.27 6.97 -7.64
C PHE A 147 -28.29 5.85 -7.76
N LYS A 148 -28.07 4.68 -7.16
CA LYS A 148 -28.97 3.50 -7.16
C LYS A 148 -29.50 3.02 -8.52
N SER A 149 -29.24 3.74 -9.61
CA SER A 149 -29.70 3.45 -10.97
C SER A 149 -28.68 3.96 -11.98
N PHE A 150 -28.46 3.18 -13.05
CA PHE A 150 -27.55 3.53 -14.14
C PHE A 150 -28.22 4.27 -15.31
N ASN A 151 -29.56 4.34 -15.31
CA ASN A 151 -30.36 4.96 -16.39
C ASN A 151 -31.01 6.26 -15.92
N VAL A 152 -30.22 7.27 -15.66
CA VAL A 152 -30.69 8.62 -15.31
C VAL A 152 -30.31 9.62 -16.40
N SER A 153 -31.18 10.62 -16.63
CA SER A 153 -30.87 11.70 -17.57
C SER A 153 -29.67 12.51 -17.11
N LEU A 154 -28.93 13.11 -18.04
CA LEU A 154 -27.75 13.94 -17.74
C LEU A 154 -28.06 15.04 -16.71
N HIS A 155 -29.22 15.67 -16.83
CA HIS A 155 -29.67 16.72 -15.90
C HIS A 155 -29.86 16.19 -14.47
N CYS A 156 -30.47 15.03 -14.32
CA CYS A 156 -30.64 14.37 -13.04
C CYS A 156 -29.29 13.96 -12.46
N THR A 157 -28.39 13.42 -13.27
CA THR A 157 -27.02 13.03 -12.87
C THR A 157 -26.26 14.22 -12.30
N ILE A 158 -26.26 15.37 -13.00
CA ILE A 158 -25.56 16.59 -12.53
C ILE A 158 -26.12 17.04 -11.16
N ASN A 159 -27.44 17.10 -11.01
CA ASN A 159 -28.07 17.52 -9.77
C ASN A 159 -27.76 16.55 -8.61
N MET A 160 -27.71 15.25 -8.87
CA MET A 160 -27.35 14.25 -7.87
C MET A 160 -25.88 14.36 -7.45
N ILE A 161 -24.95 14.60 -8.39
CA ILE A 161 -23.54 14.85 -8.08
C ILE A 161 -23.39 16.10 -7.22
N LEU A 162 -24.04 17.20 -7.61
CA LEU A 162 -23.98 18.45 -6.82
C LEU A 162 -24.53 18.26 -5.41
N ALA A 163 -25.67 17.60 -5.26
CA ALA A 163 -26.26 17.28 -3.95
C ALA A 163 -25.31 16.42 -3.10
N TYR A 164 -24.69 15.40 -3.71
CA TYR A 164 -23.69 14.56 -3.04
C TYR A 164 -22.47 15.38 -2.60
N CYS A 165 -21.91 16.25 -3.45
CA CYS A 165 -20.76 17.08 -3.09
C CYS A 165 -21.08 18.01 -1.90
N VAL A 166 -22.25 18.63 -1.89
CA VAL A 166 -22.67 19.48 -0.76
C VAL A 166 -22.78 18.65 0.51
N TRP A 167 -23.47 17.53 0.46
CA TRP A 167 -23.62 16.63 1.61
C TRP A 167 -22.28 16.13 2.14
N HIS A 168 -21.40 15.66 1.25
CA HIS A 168 -20.06 15.18 1.61
C HIS A 168 -19.22 16.27 2.27
N ASN A 169 -19.21 17.49 1.72
CA ASN A 169 -18.46 18.61 2.27
C ASN A 169 -19.00 19.03 3.65
N MET A 170 -20.31 18.98 3.87
CA MET A 170 -20.90 19.24 5.18
C MET A 170 -20.44 18.20 6.22
N GLN A 171 -20.40 16.92 5.87
CA GLN A 171 -19.93 15.86 6.75
C GLN A 171 -18.45 16.01 7.11
N VAL A 172 -17.59 16.33 6.14
CA VAL A 172 -16.16 16.56 6.37
C VAL A 172 -15.91 17.78 7.22
N SER A 173 -16.72 18.83 7.08
CA SER A 173 -16.59 20.07 7.85
C SER A 173 -17.06 19.93 9.32
N CYS A 174 -17.94 18.96 9.62
CA CYS A 174 -18.43 18.71 10.98
C CYS A 174 -17.50 17.82 11.83
N VAL A 175 -16.43 17.26 11.24
CA VAL A 175 -15.48 16.35 11.91
C VAL A 175 -14.18 17.05 12.32
N ARG A 176 -14.15 18.40 12.29
CA ARG A 176 -13.04 19.20 12.81
C ARG A 176 -13.31 19.74 14.18
#